data_61cd61b29936c984d51c67e5643ac5da
#
_entry.id   61cd61b29936c984d51c67e5643ac5da
#
_cell.length_a   1.000
_cell.length_b   1.000
_cell.length_c   1.000
_cell.angle_alpha   90.00
_cell.angle_beta   90.00
_cell.angle_gamma   90.00
#
_symmetry.space_group_name_H-M   'P 1'
#
loop_
_entity.id
_entity.type
_entity.pdbx_description
1 polymer ?
#
loop_
_entity_poly.entity_id
_entity_poly.type
_entity_poly.pdbx_seq_one_letter_code
_entity_poly.pdbx_strand_id
1 'polypeptide(L)'
;KADTAYVSRTGQSQTAPAPDADVSVRFAFMSCQDFNGRFYNSYARLAKEDFDFFVHLGDYVYETNGNPQFQDPTSERRVTFSEPEESIIFYEGKDSEYYAARSLSNYRDLYKSYRSDLDLQRVHERAAMIAIWDDHEYSNDCHGATATYTNGREDEKDIARRKSANQAWYEYMPVDYMEEPDFQYDPSKDYLDDIKIYRDFVFGKNLHLVMTDLRSYRSPHLVDSAALPGAIMLERGRR
;
A
#
# COMPACT_ATOMS: atom_id res chain seq x y z
N LYS A 1 22.42 27.03 -16.86
CA LYS A 1 21.29 26.11 -16.72
C LYS A 1 20.12 26.92 -16.24
N ALA A 2 19.02 26.95 -16.97
CA ALA A 2 17.80 27.62 -16.51
C ALA A 2 17.29 26.87 -15.28
N ASP A 3 17.02 27.59 -14.19
CA ASP A 3 16.33 27.03 -13.01
C ASP A 3 14.91 26.68 -13.46
N THR A 4 14.68 25.39 -13.72
CA THR A 4 13.35 24.88 -14.02
C THR A 4 12.70 24.50 -12.71
N ALA A 5 11.69 25.26 -12.30
CA ALA A 5 10.86 24.90 -11.16
C ALA A 5 9.83 23.84 -11.61
N TYR A 6 9.80 22.72 -10.92
CA TYR A 6 8.76 21.71 -11.07
C TYR A 6 7.71 21.93 -9.98
N VAL A 7 6.46 22.08 -10.38
CA VAL A 7 5.35 22.30 -9.46
C VAL A 7 4.40 21.10 -9.55
N SER A 8 4.11 20.47 -8.42
CA SER A 8 3.09 19.44 -8.33
C SER A 8 1.68 20.05 -8.43
N ARG A 9 0.66 19.19 -8.55
CA ARG A 9 -0.73 19.61 -8.39
C ARG A 9 -0.98 20.09 -6.96
N THR A 10 -1.89 21.05 -6.82
CA THR A 10 -2.24 21.60 -5.50
C THR A 10 -3.26 20.71 -4.83
N GLY A 11 -2.88 20.08 -3.72
CA GLY A 11 -3.80 19.36 -2.85
C GLY A 11 -4.57 20.28 -1.92
N GLN A 12 -5.76 19.84 -1.50
CA GLN A 12 -6.60 20.48 -0.49
C GLN A 12 -6.56 19.65 0.78
N SER A 13 -6.59 20.33 1.92
CA SER A 13 -6.64 19.70 3.23
C SER A 13 -7.37 20.64 4.21
N GLN A 14 -7.86 20.06 5.29
CA GLN A 14 -8.43 20.82 6.41
C GLN A 14 -7.91 20.25 7.73
N THR A 15 -7.86 21.09 8.75
CA THR A 15 -7.50 20.65 10.10
C THR A 15 -8.61 19.78 10.68
N ALA A 16 -8.22 18.78 11.48
CA ALA A 16 -9.19 18.02 12.25
C ALA A 16 -9.99 18.96 13.20
N PRO A 17 -11.28 18.71 13.40
CA PRO A 17 -12.06 19.44 14.39
C PRO A 17 -11.51 19.17 15.80
N ALA A 18 -11.64 20.16 16.69
CA ALA A 18 -11.25 20.00 18.09
C ALA A 18 -11.96 18.80 18.74
N PRO A 19 -11.29 18.06 19.65
CA PRO A 19 -11.83 16.80 20.23
C PRO A 19 -13.19 16.95 20.92
N ASP A 20 -13.53 18.15 21.40
CA ASP A 20 -14.79 18.46 22.05
C ASP A 20 -15.86 19.03 21.09
N ALA A 21 -15.51 19.23 19.83
CA ALA A 21 -16.45 19.76 18.84
C ALA A 21 -17.52 18.72 18.47
N ASP A 22 -18.78 19.14 18.46
CA ASP A 22 -19.92 18.35 18.02
C ASP A 22 -20.23 18.68 16.56
N VAL A 23 -19.48 18.05 15.66
CA VAL A 23 -19.56 18.29 14.22
C VAL A 23 -19.73 16.98 13.45
N SER A 24 -20.35 17.09 12.29
CA SER A 24 -20.42 15.99 11.33
C SER A 24 -19.05 15.79 10.67
N VAL A 25 -18.62 14.54 10.54
CA VAL A 25 -17.40 14.15 9.82
C VAL A 25 -17.80 13.23 8.68
N ARG A 26 -17.36 13.57 7.47
CA ARG A 26 -17.61 12.78 6.26
C ARG A 26 -16.29 12.31 5.69
N PHE A 27 -16.11 11.02 5.53
CA PHE A 27 -14.91 10.47 4.92
C PHE A 27 -15.24 9.33 3.97
N ALA A 28 -14.33 9.11 3.01
CA ALA A 28 -14.34 7.93 2.15
C ALA A 28 -13.31 6.93 2.63
N PHE A 29 -13.52 5.64 2.34
CA PHE A 29 -12.49 4.62 2.53
C PHE A 29 -12.40 3.73 1.29
N MET A 30 -11.21 3.24 1.03
CA MET A 30 -10.90 2.40 -0.12
C MET A 30 -9.76 1.43 0.17
N SER A 31 -9.67 0.37 -0.63
CA SER A 31 -8.58 -0.62 -0.62
C SER A 31 -8.46 -1.28 -1.99
N CYS A 32 -7.41 -2.07 -2.19
CA CYS A 32 -7.33 -3.04 -3.29
C CYS A 32 -7.45 -2.40 -4.67
N GLN A 33 -6.57 -1.44 -4.98
CA GLN A 33 -6.63 -0.64 -6.21
C GLN A 33 -5.62 -1.12 -7.27
N ASP A 34 -5.69 -2.37 -7.75
CA ASP A 34 -4.76 -2.85 -8.79
C ASP A 34 -4.78 -1.94 -10.03
N PHE A 35 -3.58 -1.61 -10.54
CA PHE A 35 -3.37 -0.76 -11.69
C PHE A 35 -3.37 -1.55 -13.00
N ASN A 36 -2.82 -2.76 -12.97
CA ASN A 36 -2.55 -3.54 -14.17
C ASN A 36 -3.84 -4.03 -14.84
N GLY A 37 -4.14 -3.50 -16.03
CA GLY A 37 -5.35 -3.83 -16.78
C GLY A 37 -6.65 -3.27 -16.18
N ARG A 38 -6.56 -2.35 -15.20
CA ARG A 38 -7.72 -1.80 -14.50
C ARG A 38 -7.81 -0.30 -14.66
N PHE A 39 -9.00 0.28 -14.47
CA PHE A 39 -9.25 1.72 -14.59
C PHE A 39 -9.97 2.23 -13.34
N TYR A 40 -9.57 3.41 -12.87
CA TYR A 40 -10.02 3.99 -11.61
C TYR A 40 -11.30 4.85 -11.78
N ASN A 41 -12.30 4.30 -12.49
CA ASN A 41 -13.57 4.98 -12.74
C ASN A 41 -14.31 5.41 -11.46
N SER A 42 -14.19 4.62 -10.38
CA SER A 42 -14.75 4.96 -9.08
C SER A 42 -14.07 6.21 -8.48
N TYR A 43 -12.77 6.39 -8.71
CA TYR A 43 -12.04 7.58 -8.26
C TYR A 43 -12.42 8.83 -9.05
N ALA A 44 -12.69 8.69 -10.35
CA ALA A 44 -13.23 9.77 -11.16
C ALA A 44 -14.58 10.30 -10.60
N ARG A 45 -15.37 9.41 -10.00
CA ARG A 45 -16.61 9.78 -9.31
C ARG A 45 -16.33 10.33 -7.93
N LEU A 46 -15.51 9.65 -7.13
CA LEU A 46 -15.19 10.05 -5.76
C LEU A 46 -14.61 11.47 -5.70
N ALA A 47 -13.74 11.84 -6.63
CA ALA A 47 -13.15 13.17 -6.70
C ALA A 47 -14.18 14.32 -6.84
N LYS A 48 -15.44 14.01 -7.17
CA LYS A 48 -16.55 14.96 -7.28
C LYS A 48 -17.44 15.01 -6.04
N GLU A 49 -17.23 14.10 -5.10
CA GLU A 49 -17.99 14.05 -3.85
C GLU A 49 -17.38 14.99 -2.83
N ASP A 50 -18.19 15.33 -1.82
CA ASP A 50 -17.76 16.17 -0.70
C ASP A 50 -17.43 15.30 0.50
N PHE A 51 -16.16 15.33 0.95
CA PHE A 51 -15.66 14.61 2.11
C PHE A 51 -14.45 15.33 2.70
N ASP A 52 -14.22 15.13 4.00
CA ASP A 52 -13.18 15.82 4.78
C ASP A 52 -11.80 15.20 4.55
N PHE A 53 -11.74 13.87 4.48
CA PHE A 53 -10.53 13.10 4.21
C PHE A 53 -10.89 11.71 3.64
N PHE A 54 -9.90 10.97 3.18
CA PHE A 54 -10.11 9.58 2.82
C PHE A 54 -9.09 8.65 3.48
N VAL A 55 -9.52 7.41 3.70
CA VAL A 55 -8.73 6.34 4.32
C VAL A 55 -8.39 5.31 3.27
N HIS A 56 -7.12 4.98 3.12
CA HIS A 56 -6.67 3.84 2.32
C HIS A 56 -6.26 2.69 3.24
N LEU A 57 -6.97 1.58 3.11
CA LEU A 57 -6.86 0.42 4.01
C LEU A 57 -5.81 -0.60 3.57
N GLY A 58 -4.95 -0.22 2.63
CA GLY A 58 -3.91 -1.08 2.08
C GLY A 58 -4.23 -1.60 0.68
N ASP A 59 -3.29 -2.33 0.09
CA ASP A 59 -3.27 -2.69 -1.33
C ASP A 59 -3.36 -1.46 -2.24
N TYR A 60 -2.61 -0.42 -1.85
CA TYR A 60 -2.44 0.75 -2.69
C TYR A 60 -1.64 0.43 -3.96
N VAL A 61 -0.70 -0.50 -3.84
CA VAL A 61 0.05 -1.10 -4.95
C VAL A 61 -0.03 -2.63 -4.86
N TYR A 62 0.18 -3.30 -5.98
CA TYR A 62 0.31 -4.74 -6.08
C TYR A 62 1.70 -5.08 -6.56
N GLU A 63 2.41 -5.95 -5.83
CA GLU A 63 3.81 -6.27 -6.10
C GLU A 63 4.02 -7.03 -7.40
N THR A 64 2.97 -7.73 -7.89
CA THR A 64 3.04 -8.50 -9.14
C THR A 64 2.71 -7.64 -10.35
N ASN A 65 3.36 -7.93 -11.46
CA ASN A 65 3.17 -7.28 -12.74
C ASN A 65 3.04 -8.31 -13.86
N GLY A 66 1.88 -8.31 -14.49
CA GLY A 66 1.57 -9.22 -15.60
C GLY A 66 1.14 -10.63 -15.17
N ASN A 67 0.74 -10.83 -13.90
CA ASN A 67 0.23 -12.11 -13.43
C ASN A 67 -1.09 -12.45 -14.15
N PRO A 68 -1.12 -13.47 -15.04
CA PRO A 68 -2.30 -13.76 -15.86
C PRO A 68 -3.49 -14.32 -15.08
N GLN A 69 -3.29 -14.74 -13.83
CA GLN A 69 -4.38 -15.20 -12.97
C GLN A 69 -5.24 -14.06 -12.46
N PHE A 70 -4.67 -12.86 -12.30
CA PHE A 70 -5.32 -11.72 -11.65
C PHE A 70 -5.28 -10.44 -12.47
N GLN A 71 -4.37 -10.33 -13.41
CA GLN A 71 -4.10 -9.13 -14.21
C GLN A 71 -4.21 -9.45 -15.70
N ASP A 72 -4.46 -8.44 -16.52
CA ASP A 72 -4.42 -8.58 -17.98
C ASP A 72 -2.98 -8.34 -18.48
N PRO A 73 -2.22 -9.40 -18.85
CA PRO A 73 -0.84 -9.26 -19.30
C PRO A 73 -0.73 -8.59 -20.67
N THR A 74 -1.84 -8.46 -21.40
CA THR A 74 -1.87 -7.83 -22.74
C THR A 74 -2.20 -6.35 -22.68
N SER A 75 -2.61 -5.85 -21.51
CA SER A 75 -2.97 -4.45 -21.34
C SER A 75 -1.76 -3.53 -21.48
N GLU A 76 -1.93 -2.41 -22.19
CA GLU A 76 -0.95 -1.33 -22.21
C GLU A 76 -0.84 -0.63 -20.86
N ARG A 77 -1.92 -0.68 -20.06
CA ARG A 77 -1.95 -0.16 -18.69
C ARG A 77 -1.33 -1.17 -17.74
N ARG A 78 -0.02 -1.11 -17.60
CA ARG A 78 0.75 -1.99 -16.73
C ARG A 78 1.95 -1.27 -16.12
N VAL A 79 2.44 -1.78 -15.01
CA VAL A 79 3.72 -1.36 -14.44
C VAL A 79 4.85 -1.87 -15.34
N THR A 80 5.91 -1.08 -15.45
CA THR A 80 7.16 -1.51 -16.07
C THR A 80 8.29 -1.25 -15.08
N PHE A 81 8.99 -2.30 -14.69
CA PHE A 81 10.17 -2.15 -13.83
C PHE A 81 11.34 -1.60 -14.65
N SER A 82 12.00 -0.58 -14.10
CA SER A 82 13.21 0.01 -14.70
C SER A 82 14.41 -0.95 -14.64
N GLU A 83 14.41 -1.85 -13.64
CA GLU A 83 15.42 -2.87 -13.38
C GLU A 83 14.72 -4.24 -13.22
N PRO A 84 14.22 -4.82 -14.32
CA PRO A 84 13.45 -6.07 -14.25
C PRO A 84 14.29 -7.27 -13.80
N GLU A 85 15.60 -7.23 -14.02
CA GLU A 85 16.56 -8.27 -13.57
C GLU A 85 16.67 -8.35 -12.04
N GLU A 86 16.30 -7.28 -11.31
CA GLU A 86 16.28 -7.29 -9.85
C GLU A 86 14.95 -7.78 -9.27
N SER A 87 13.97 -8.05 -10.12
CA SER A 87 12.67 -8.56 -9.71
C SER A 87 12.69 -10.07 -9.49
N ILE A 88 11.61 -10.60 -8.91
CA ILE A 88 11.35 -12.04 -8.92
C ILE A 88 10.64 -12.37 -10.22
N ILE A 89 11.17 -13.33 -10.97
CA ILE A 89 10.58 -13.80 -12.22
C ILE A 89 9.79 -15.07 -11.93
N PHE A 90 8.55 -15.11 -12.36
CA PHE A 90 7.69 -16.29 -12.33
C PHE A 90 7.40 -16.74 -13.74
N TYR A 91 7.23 -18.04 -13.89
CA TYR A 91 6.88 -18.67 -15.16
C TYR A 91 5.52 -19.36 -15.04
N GLU A 92 4.62 -19.03 -15.94
CA GLU A 92 3.36 -19.74 -16.09
C GLU A 92 3.37 -20.48 -17.45
N GLY A 93 3.58 -21.79 -17.39
CA GLY A 93 3.82 -22.60 -18.58
C GLY A 93 5.21 -22.33 -19.18
N LYS A 94 5.32 -22.49 -20.52
CA LYS A 94 6.61 -22.37 -21.22
C LYS A 94 6.88 -20.97 -21.79
N ASP A 95 5.84 -20.18 -21.98
CA ASP A 95 5.92 -18.97 -22.81
C ASP A 95 5.40 -17.70 -22.10
N SER A 96 4.97 -17.80 -20.86
CA SER A 96 4.46 -16.65 -20.10
C SER A 96 5.27 -16.43 -18.83
N GLU A 97 5.91 -15.28 -18.74
CA GLU A 97 6.58 -14.84 -17.53
C GLU A 97 5.88 -13.59 -16.96
N TYR A 98 5.87 -13.49 -15.66
CA TYR A 98 5.45 -12.27 -14.94
C TYR A 98 6.40 -11.98 -13.79
N TYR A 99 6.29 -10.81 -13.24
CA TYR A 99 7.29 -10.27 -12.33
C TYR A 99 6.68 -9.91 -10.99
N ALA A 100 7.45 -10.02 -9.91
CA ALA A 100 7.12 -9.40 -8.63
C ALA A 100 8.26 -8.50 -8.16
N ALA A 101 7.90 -7.38 -7.56
CA ALA A 101 8.85 -6.43 -7.01
C ALA A 101 9.72 -7.06 -5.92
N ARG A 102 11.03 -6.78 -5.96
CA ARG A 102 12.00 -7.24 -4.96
C ARG A 102 12.91 -6.13 -4.50
N SER A 103 13.51 -5.39 -5.43
CA SER A 103 14.40 -4.28 -5.10
C SER A 103 13.62 -3.02 -4.74
N LEU A 104 14.28 -2.06 -4.11
CA LEU A 104 13.72 -0.74 -3.84
C LEU A 104 13.30 -0.03 -5.12
N SER A 105 14.07 -0.20 -6.20
CA SER A 105 13.75 0.34 -7.52
C SER A 105 12.41 -0.19 -8.03
N ASN A 106 12.21 -1.52 -7.94
CA ASN A 106 10.95 -2.14 -8.37
C ASN A 106 9.74 -1.61 -7.57
N TYR A 107 9.84 -1.53 -6.23
CA TYR A 107 8.75 -1.00 -5.40
C TYR A 107 8.47 0.47 -5.72
N ARG A 108 9.49 1.30 -5.95
CA ARG A 108 9.30 2.70 -6.38
C ARG A 108 8.59 2.81 -7.71
N ASP A 109 8.88 1.91 -8.66
CA ASP A 109 8.23 1.89 -9.97
C ASP A 109 6.74 1.52 -9.88
N LEU A 110 6.34 0.67 -8.91
CA LEU A 110 4.93 0.45 -8.59
C LEU A 110 4.26 1.79 -8.23
N TYR A 111 4.77 2.49 -7.21
CA TYR A 111 4.17 3.75 -6.75
C TYR A 111 4.13 4.83 -7.83
N LYS A 112 5.19 4.98 -8.62
CA LYS A 112 5.22 5.91 -9.74
C LYS A 112 4.15 5.60 -10.77
N SER A 113 3.99 4.32 -11.14
CA SER A 113 2.99 3.88 -12.11
C SER A 113 1.57 4.12 -11.62
N TYR A 114 1.24 3.68 -10.41
CA TYR A 114 -0.07 3.87 -9.81
C TYR A 114 -0.42 5.35 -9.66
N ARG A 115 0.51 6.18 -9.18
CA ARG A 115 0.31 7.62 -9.01
C ARG A 115 0.32 8.42 -10.32
N SER A 116 0.64 7.80 -11.45
CA SER A 116 0.49 8.42 -12.76
C SER A 116 -0.97 8.50 -13.21
N ASP A 117 -1.88 7.74 -12.60
CA ASP A 117 -3.30 7.77 -12.92
C ASP A 117 -3.95 9.10 -12.55
N LEU A 118 -4.62 9.72 -13.52
CA LEU A 118 -5.19 11.06 -13.36
C LEU A 118 -6.39 11.09 -12.41
N ASP A 119 -7.16 10.01 -12.34
CA ASP A 119 -8.34 9.96 -11.47
C ASP A 119 -7.93 9.73 -10.02
N LEU A 120 -6.89 8.92 -9.78
CA LEU A 120 -6.26 8.81 -8.48
C LEU A 120 -5.66 10.13 -8.01
N GLN A 121 -4.95 10.85 -8.91
CA GLN A 121 -4.39 12.17 -8.60
C GLN A 121 -5.49 13.18 -8.19
N ARG A 122 -6.65 13.16 -8.86
CA ARG A 122 -7.78 14.03 -8.50
C ARG A 122 -8.33 13.76 -7.10
N VAL A 123 -8.36 12.50 -6.66
CA VAL A 123 -8.74 12.19 -5.28
C VAL A 123 -7.72 12.73 -4.30
N HIS A 124 -6.42 12.57 -4.59
CA HIS A 124 -5.35 13.16 -3.77
C HIS A 124 -5.38 14.70 -3.74
N GLU A 125 -5.79 15.34 -4.83
CA GLU A 125 -5.99 16.80 -4.86
C GLU A 125 -7.17 17.24 -3.98
N ARG A 126 -8.22 16.40 -3.90
CA ARG A 126 -9.49 16.74 -3.26
C ARG A 126 -9.40 16.77 -1.74
N ALA A 127 -8.64 15.87 -1.11
CA ALA A 127 -8.57 15.75 0.34
C ALA A 127 -7.31 15.01 0.81
N ALA A 128 -6.96 15.16 2.08
CA ALA A 128 -5.89 14.43 2.73
C ALA A 128 -6.17 12.93 2.80
N MET A 129 -5.12 12.12 2.68
CA MET A 129 -5.17 10.67 2.80
C MET A 129 -4.62 10.22 4.16
N ILE A 130 -5.32 9.31 4.81
CA ILE A 130 -4.81 8.50 5.93
C ILE A 130 -4.61 7.08 5.40
N ALA A 131 -3.39 6.55 5.47
CA ALA A 131 -3.05 5.27 4.87
C ALA A 131 -2.46 4.29 5.88
N ILE A 132 -2.72 3.01 5.63
CA ILE A 132 -1.98 1.86 6.14
C ILE A 132 -1.57 0.99 4.97
N TRP A 133 -0.70 0.00 5.21
CA TRP A 133 -0.51 -1.11 4.26
C TRP A 133 -1.41 -2.30 4.59
N ASP A 134 -1.63 -3.16 3.57
CA ASP A 134 -2.02 -4.55 3.77
C ASP A 134 -0.86 -5.46 3.28
N ASP A 135 -1.11 -6.49 2.54
CA ASP A 135 -0.05 -7.43 2.13
C ASP A 135 0.65 -7.02 0.84
N HIS A 136 -0.06 -6.56 -0.15
CA HIS A 136 0.48 -6.30 -1.48
C HIS A 136 1.47 -5.13 -1.55
N GLU A 137 1.54 -4.28 -0.55
CA GLU A 137 2.64 -3.32 -0.42
C GLU A 137 3.99 -4.04 -0.25
N TYR A 138 3.99 -5.30 0.18
CA TYR A 138 5.15 -6.16 0.24
C TYR A 138 4.99 -7.42 -0.62
N SER A 139 4.10 -8.34 -0.25
CA SER A 139 3.83 -9.59 -0.97
C SER A 139 2.52 -10.21 -0.52
N ASN A 140 1.76 -10.75 -1.47
CA ASN A 140 0.48 -11.40 -1.23
C ASN A 140 0.49 -12.28 0.02
N ASP A 141 -0.50 -12.10 0.88
CA ASP A 141 -0.77 -12.81 2.15
C ASP A 141 0.45 -12.94 3.09
N CYS A 142 1.37 -11.98 3.06
CA CYS A 142 2.58 -11.98 3.86
C CYS A 142 2.31 -11.92 5.36
N HIS A 143 3.28 -12.41 6.14
CA HIS A 143 3.35 -12.24 7.58
C HIS A 143 4.77 -11.86 8.01
N GLY A 144 4.91 -10.72 8.70
CA GLY A 144 6.22 -10.16 8.98
C GLY A 144 7.04 -9.94 7.71
N ALA A 145 8.23 -10.48 7.64
CA ALA A 145 9.08 -10.44 6.45
C ALA A 145 9.01 -11.73 5.60
N THR A 146 8.00 -12.57 5.81
CA THR A 146 7.81 -13.79 5.02
C THR A 146 6.80 -13.53 3.91
N ALA A 147 7.26 -13.64 2.68
CA ALA A 147 6.43 -13.63 1.49
C ALA A 147 5.81 -15.01 1.27
N THR A 148 4.54 -15.05 0.93
CA THR A 148 3.85 -16.29 0.56
C THR A 148 3.56 -16.31 -0.95
N TYR A 149 3.39 -17.49 -1.51
CA TYR A 149 3.22 -17.67 -2.95
C TYR A 149 2.14 -18.69 -3.26
N THR A 150 1.34 -18.43 -4.27
CA THR A 150 0.23 -19.30 -4.71
C THR A 150 0.57 -20.17 -5.93
N ASN A 151 1.74 -19.97 -6.53
CA ASN A 151 2.18 -20.61 -7.78
C ASN A 151 3.11 -21.82 -7.58
N GLY A 152 3.15 -22.39 -6.38
CA GLY A 152 4.00 -23.53 -6.03
C GLY A 152 5.43 -23.17 -5.60
N ARG A 153 5.78 -21.88 -5.54
CA ARG A 153 7.01 -21.41 -4.88
C ARG A 153 6.84 -21.53 -3.36
N GLU A 154 7.89 -21.97 -2.68
CA GLU A 154 7.90 -22.02 -1.22
C GLU A 154 7.89 -20.61 -0.60
N ASP A 155 7.25 -20.48 0.56
CA ASP A 155 7.28 -19.25 1.32
C ASP A 155 8.70 -18.86 1.68
N GLU A 156 9.03 -17.59 1.57
CA GLU A 156 10.39 -17.09 1.70
C GLU A 156 10.47 -15.92 2.68
N LYS A 157 11.30 -16.07 3.72
CA LYS A 157 11.66 -14.94 4.59
C LYS A 157 12.73 -14.09 3.92
N ASP A 158 12.35 -12.94 3.38
CA ASP A 158 13.24 -11.97 2.74
C ASP A 158 13.17 -10.61 3.43
N ILE A 159 14.05 -10.41 4.42
CA ILE A 159 14.14 -9.16 5.19
C ILE A 159 14.57 -7.99 4.30
N ALA A 160 15.47 -8.21 3.36
CA ALA A 160 15.95 -7.15 2.48
C ALA A 160 14.83 -6.65 1.56
N ARG A 161 14.05 -7.57 0.99
CA ARG A 161 12.87 -7.26 0.19
C ARG A 161 11.82 -6.52 1.03
N ARG A 162 11.54 -6.97 2.28
CA ARG A 162 10.60 -6.29 3.19
C ARG A 162 11.04 -4.85 3.47
N LYS A 163 12.32 -4.62 3.72
CA LYS A 163 12.85 -3.27 3.93
C LYS A 163 12.73 -2.40 2.69
N SER A 164 12.99 -2.94 1.50
CA SER A 164 12.78 -2.23 0.24
C SER A 164 11.30 -1.79 0.08
N ALA A 165 10.37 -2.66 0.40
CA ALA A 165 8.95 -2.36 0.39
C ALA A 165 8.56 -1.27 1.40
N ASN A 166 9.02 -1.41 2.66
CA ASN A 166 8.77 -0.43 3.72
C ASN A 166 9.32 0.95 3.36
N GLN A 167 10.56 1.01 2.84
CA GLN A 167 11.17 2.26 2.41
C GLN A 167 10.37 2.94 1.29
N ALA A 168 9.99 2.18 0.25
CA ALA A 168 9.18 2.72 -0.83
C ALA A 168 7.82 3.23 -0.32
N TRP A 169 7.17 2.47 0.58
CA TRP A 169 5.93 2.91 1.20
C TRP A 169 6.11 4.23 1.97
N TYR A 170 7.14 4.33 2.79
CA TYR A 170 7.45 5.57 3.53
C TYR A 170 7.67 6.77 2.59
N GLU A 171 8.40 6.57 1.48
CA GLU A 171 8.71 7.64 0.54
C GLU A 171 7.47 8.16 -0.23
N TYR A 172 6.46 7.31 -0.41
CA TYR A 172 5.28 7.63 -1.23
C TYR A 172 3.99 7.84 -0.44
N MET A 173 3.93 7.48 0.84
CA MET A 173 2.73 7.67 1.65
C MET A 173 2.80 8.92 2.52
N PRO A 174 1.65 9.61 2.72
CA PRO A 174 1.60 10.81 3.55
C PRO A 174 1.60 10.39 5.03
N VAL A 175 2.74 10.01 5.54
CA VAL A 175 2.95 9.66 6.94
C VAL A 175 3.82 10.72 7.59
N ASP A 176 3.44 11.08 8.81
CA ASP A 176 4.16 12.05 9.61
C ASP A 176 4.53 11.40 10.95
N TYR A 177 5.75 11.59 11.36
CA TYR A 177 6.27 11.17 12.65
C TYR A 177 6.39 12.40 13.55
N MET A 178 5.25 12.97 13.94
CA MET A 178 5.17 14.22 14.74
C MET A 178 5.95 14.16 16.04
N GLU A 179 6.13 12.99 16.62
CA GLU A 179 6.95 12.78 17.83
C GLU A 179 8.45 12.80 17.51
N GLU A 180 8.82 12.64 16.24
CA GLU A 180 10.20 12.67 15.74
C GLU A 180 10.27 13.55 14.48
N PRO A 181 10.20 14.89 14.60
CA PRO A 181 10.09 15.79 13.45
C PRO A 181 11.27 15.70 12.46
N ASP A 182 12.41 15.20 12.93
CA ASP A 182 13.60 14.96 12.09
C ASP A 182 13.72 13.50 11.65
N PHE A 183 12.64 12.71 11.74
CA PHE A 183 12.66 11.31 11.36
C PHE A 183 13.14 11.12 9.92
N GLN A 184 14.13 10.25 9.77
CA GLN A 184 14.62 9.78 8.50
C GLN A 184 14.52 8.26 8.50
N TYR A 185 14.01 7.70 7.39
CA TYR A 185 13.99 6.26 7.22
C TYR A 185 15.42 5.69 7.31
N ASP A 186 15.64 4.75 8.21
CA ASP A 186 16.93 4.09 8.42
C ASP A 186 16.86 2.62 7.99
N PRO A 187 17.35 2.28 6.79
CA PRO A 187 17.32 0.91 6.29
C PRO A 187 18.21 -0.07 7.07
N SER A 188 19.04 0.42 8.01
CA SER A 188 19.87 -0.44 8.87
C SER A 188 19.09 -1.04 10.04
N LYS A 189 17.99 -0.40 10.46
CA LYS A 189 17.12 -0.90 11.54
C LYS A 189 16.45 -2.22 11.15
N ASP A 190 15.94 -2.96 12.13
CA ASP A 190 15.03 -4.08 11.87
C ASP A 190 13.75 -3.56 11.20
N TYR A 191 13.15 -4.36 10.32
CA TYR A 191 11.95 -3.95 9.59
C TYR A 191 10.72 -3.71 10.50
N LEU A 192 10.74 -4.21 11.73
CA LEU A 192 9.69 -3.91 12.73
C LEU A 192 9.92 -2.59 13.46
N ASP A 193 11.17 -2.08 13.45
CA ASP A 193 11.58 -0.86 14.13
C ASP A 193 11.80 0.30 13.15
N ASP A 194 11.75 0.04 11.84
CA ASP A 194 12.01 1.06 10.82
C ASP A 194 10.82 2.00 10.64
N ILE A 195 9.59 1.48 10.61
CA ILE A 195 8.34 2.25 10.48
C ILE A 195 7.24 1.66 11.36
N LYS A 196 6.56 2.52 12.08
CA LYS A 196 5.35 2.19 12.83
C LYS A 196 4.14 2.86 12.18
N ILE A 197 3.23 2.07 11.61
CA ILE A 197 2.07 2.61 10.89
C ILE A 197 0.76 2.60 11.69
N TYR A 198 0.68 1.83 12.77
CA TYR A 198 -0.50 1.84 13.63
C TYR A 198 -0.54 3.12 14.47
N ARG A 199 -1.68 3.80 14.41
CA ARG A 199 -1.91 5.09 15.05
C ARG A 199 -3.39 5.38 15.12
N ASP A 200 -3.78 6.42 15.81
CA ASP A 200 -5.17 6.83 15.91
C ASP A 200 -5.37 8.32 15.66
N PHE A 201 -6.59 8.68 15.33
CA PHE A 201 -7.00 10.06 15.05
C PHE A 201 -8.36 10.32 15.67
N VAL A 202 -8.51 11.50 16.28
CA VAL A 202 -9.77 11.96 16.84
C VAL A 202 -10.31 13.12 16.00
N PHE A 203 -11.55 12.99 15.54
CA PHE A 203 -12.24 14.01 14.76
C PHE A 203 -13.51 14.43 15.50
N GLY A 204 -13.39 15.47 16.33
CA GLY A 204 -14.49 15.92 17.20
C GLY A 204 -14.91 14.84 18.20
N LYS A 205 -16.15 14.94 18.70
CA LYS A 205 -16.73 13.95 19.63
C LYS A 205 -17.17 12.65 18.95
N ASN A 206 -17.35 12.67 17.61
CA ASN A 206 -18.16 11.67 16.92
C ASN A 206 -17.32 10.59 16.23
N LEU A 207 -16.02 10.79 16.03
CA LEU A 207 -15.16 9.83 15.35
C LEU A 207 -13.79 9.66 16.02
N HIS A 208 -13.50 8.44 16.44
CA HIS A 208 -12.17 8.00 16.81
C HIS A 208 -11.73 6.90 15.84
N LEU A 209 -10.83 7.25 14.92
CA LEU A 209 -10.31 6.35 13.90
C LEU A 209 -9.04 5.67 14.40
N VAL A 210 -9.05 4.35 14.53
CA VAL A 210 -7.89 3.54 14.92
C VAL A 210 -7.38 2.77 13.71
N MET A 211 -6.16 3.07 13.30
CA MET A 211 -5.46 2.39 12.20
C MET A 211 -4.56 1.29 12.78
N THR A 212 -4.67 0.08 12.29
CA THR A 212 -3.96 -1.09 12.79
C THR A 212 -2.92 -1.59 11.78
N ASP A 213 -1.89 -2.29 12.24
CA ASP A 213 -0.96 -3.03 11.38
C ASP A 213 -1.25 -4.53 11.49
N LEU A 214 -1.86 -5.07 10.46
CA LEU A 214 -2.27 -6.48 10.42
C LEU A 214 -1.24 -7.41 9.78
N ARG A 215 -0.10 -6.88 9.33
CA ARG A 215 0.91 -7.65 8.58
C ARG A 215 2.25 -7.77 9.28
N SER A 216 2.79 -6.68 9.83
CA SER A 216 4.15 -6.69 10.41
C SER A 216 4.26 -7.61 11.62
N TYR A 217 3.24 -7.63 12.46
CA TYR A 217 3.21 -8.41 13.71
C TYR A 217 2.42 -9.73 13.61
N ARG A 218 2.00 -10.08 12.41
CA ARG A 218 1.22 -11.29 12.14
C ARG A 218 2.12 -12.53 12.31
N SER A 219 1.62 -13.54 13.05
CA SER A 219 2.28 -14.84 13.15
C SER A 219 2.14 -15.64 11.84
N PRO A 220 3.00 -16.66 11.62
CA PRO A 220 2.83 -17.61 10.51
C PRO A 220 1.43 -18.20 10.46
N HIS A 221 1.01 -18.62 9.29
CA HIS A 221 -0.24 -19.34 9.10
C HIS A 221 -0.22 -20.65 9.90
N LEU A 222 -1.30 -20.92 10.63
CA LEU A 222 -1.43 -22.13 11.46
C LEU A 222 -2.04 -23.30 10.67
N VAL A 223 -2.72 -23.01 9.58
CA VAL A 223 -3.32 -23.97 8.66
C VAL A 223 -3.11 -23.50 7.23
N ASP A 224 -3.14 -24.45 6.30
CA ASP A 224 -3.08 -24.11 4.87
C ASP A 224 -4.22 -23.12 4.54
N SER A 225 -3.85 -21.97 4.02
CA SER A 225 -4.79 -20.88 3.68
C SER A 225 -5.85 -21.33 2.67
N ALA A 226 -5.54 -22.31 1.82
CA ALA A 226 -6.48 -22.88 0.87
C ALA A 226 -7.58 -23.74 1.54
N ALA A 227 -7.33 -24.24 2.75
CA ALA A 227 -8.26 -25.12 3.42
C ALA A 227 -9.38 -24.37 4.19
N LEU A 228 -9.05 -23.27 4.89
CA LEU A 228 -10.03 -22.55 5.74
C LEU A 228 -9.64 -21.05 5.91
N PRO A 229 -9.93 -20.18 4.96
CA PRO A 229 -9.54 -18.77 5.02
C PRO A 229 -9.97 -18.02 6.29
N GLY A 230 -11.10 -18.40 6.90
CA GLY A 230 -11.62 -17.79 8.13
C GLY A 230 -11.02 -18.35 9.43
N ALA A 231 -10.43 -19.53 9.41
CA ALA A 231 -9.95 -20.20 10.64
C ALA A 231 -8.71 -19.52 11.23
N ILE A 232 -7.90 -18.90 10.40
CA ILE A 232 -6.68 -18.18 10.79
C ILE A 232 -6.99 -17.00 11.73
N MET A 233 -8.12 -16.36 11.55
CA MET A 233 -8.56 -15.23 12.40
C MET A 233 -9.08 -15.66 13.76
N LEU A 234 -9.65 -16.86 13.87
CA LEU A 234 -10.31 -17.34 15.10
C LEU A 234 -9.33 -17.82 16.17
N GLU A 235 -8.19 -18.38 15.78
CA GLU A 235 -7.21 -18.90 16.76
C GLU A 235 -6.39 -17.81 17.45
N ARG A 236 -6.28 -16.62 16.85
CA ARG A 236 -5.53 -15.49 17.42
C ARG A 236 -6.22 -14.79 18.58
N GLY A 237 -7.54 -14.85 18.65
CA GLY A 237 -8.30 -14.29 19.77
C GLY A 237 -8.18 -15.06 21.08
N ARG A 238 -7.39 -16.15 21.14
CA ARG A 238 -7.24 -17.03 22.31
C ARG A 238 -5.87 -16.98 22.99
N ARG A 239 -5.02 -16.01 22.65
CA ARG A 239 -3.72 -15.82 23.33
C ARG A 239 -3.67 -14.49 24.05
#